data_b77db40705f1bb4eb3ad6c4dd1e5d004
#
_entry.id   b77db40705f1bb4eb3ad6c4dd1e5d004
#
_cell.length_a   1.000
_cell.length_b   1.000
_cell.length_c   1.000
_cell.angle_alpha   90.00
_cell.angle_beta   90.00
_cell.angle_gamma   90.00
#
_symmetry.space_group_name_H-M   'P 1'
#
loop_
_entity.id
_entity.type
_entity.pdbx_description
1 polymer ?
#
loop_
_entity_poly.entity_id
_entity_poly.type
_entity_poly.pdbx_seq_one_letter_code
_entity_poly.pdbx_strand_id
1 'polypeptide(L)'
;MSETTAAATYGDAIATTKLNRFNLKLRELIDASSKKQWEIARDVGYEKPNIITMFKQGVSRVPAEKVASFAITLGADPADLLLLWFSEYNPALLADLQRHVGLLCNSEERQWINGLRERFPRGLPSWNEVTQAQSSAPA
;
A
#
# COMPACT_ATOMS: atom_id res chain seq x y z
N MET A 1 24.62 -33.93 -1.93
CA MET A 1 25.08 -32.82 -1.10
C MET A 1 24.58 -31.47 -1.59
N SER A 2 24.74 -31.19 -2.85
CA SER A 2 24.26 -29.93 -3.45
C SER A 2 22.73 -29.76 -3.38
N GLU A 3 21.99 -30.86 -3.44
CA GLU A 3 20.52 -30.82 -3.40
C GLU A 3 20.00 -30.37 -2.02
N THR A 4 20.57 -30.87 -0.91
CA THR A 4 20.16 -30.49 0.42
C THR A 4 20.50 -29.02 0.70
N THR A 5 21.68 -28.58 0.29
CA THR A 5 22.11 -27.19 0.43
C THR A 5 21.25 -26.28 -0.45
N ALA A 6 20.96 -26.71 -1.69
CA ALA A 6 20.11 -25.97 -2.61
C ALA A 6 18.68 -25.85 -2.09
N ALA A 7 18.14 -26.90 -1.47
CA ALA A 7 16.79 -26.87 -0.90
C ALA A 7 16.69 -25.92 0.28
N ALA A 8 17.66 -25.94 1.20
CA ALA A 8 17.71 -25.03 2.33
C ALA A 8 17.89 -23.58 1.85
N THR A 9 18.80 -23.36 0.90
CA THR A 9 19.02 -22.05 0.29
C THR A 9 17.78 -21.58 -0.45
N TYR A 10 17.09 -22.48 -1.13
CA TYR A 10 15.87 -22.16 -1.85
C TYR A 10 14.76 -21.72 -0.87
N GLY A 11 14.57 -22.41 0.22
CA GLY A 11 13.61 -22.05 1.25
C GLY A 11 13.90 -20.68 1.84
N ASP A 12 15.15 -20.47 2.22
CA ASP A 12 15.58 -19.18 2.78
C ASP A 12 15.49 -18.06 1.74
N ALA A 13 15.90 -18.33 0.51
CA ALA A 13 15.81 -17.39 -0.57
C ALA A 13 14.35 -17.04 -0.89
N ILE A 14 13.42 -17.99 -0.82
CA ILE A 14 12.00 -17.74 -1.02
C ILE A 14 11.47 -16.84 0.10
N ALA A 15 11.83 -17.14 1.35
CA ALA A 15 11.41 -16.33 2.49
C ALA A 15 11.95 -14.90 2.39
N THR A 16 13.17 -14.73 1.90
CA THR A 16 13.82 -13.44 1.75
C THR A 16 13.36 -12.72 0.47
N THR A 17 13.29 -13.45 -0.65
CA THR A 17 13.01 -12.88 -1.98
C THR A 17 11.54 -12.52 -2.16
N LYS A 18 10.63 -13.22 -1.48
CA LYS A 18 9.20 -12.96 -1.57
C LYS A 18 8.75 -11.77 -0.73
N LEU A 19 9.56 -11.32 0.20
CA LEU A 19 9.24 -10.16 1.02
C LEU A 19 9.54 -8.88 0.24
N ASN A 20 8.51 -8.33 -0.35
CA ASN A 20 8.54 -7.02 -1.00
C ASN A 20 8.15 -5.92 -0.02
N ARG A 21 8.09 -4.67 -0.49
CA ARG A 21 7.73 -3.53 0.36
C ARG A 21 6.33 -3.68 0.98
N PHE A 22 5.38 -4.25 0.25
CA PHE A 22 4.05 -4.51 0.78
C PHE A 22 4.08 -5.53 1.93
N ASN A 23 4.78 -6.66 1.74
CA ASN A 23 4.92 -7.66 2.80
C ASN A 23 5.59 -7.10 4.05
N LEU A 24 6.65 -6.32 3.88
CA LEU A 24 7.37 -5.68 4.98
C LEU A 24 6.47 -4.71 5.73
N LYS A 25 5.71 -3.89 5.01
CA LYS A 25 4.77 -2.94 5.62
C LYS A 25 3.63 -3.66 6.36
N LEU A 26 3.07 -4.68 5.75
CA LEU A 26 2.02 -5.49 6.38
C LEU A 26 2.52 -6.16 7.65
N ARG A 27 3.72 -6.75 7.60
CA ARG A 27 4.37 -7.36 8.76
C ARG A 27 4.56 -6.35 9.89
N GLU A 28 5.09 -5.18 9.57
CA GLU A 28 5.25 -4.07 10.52
C GLU A 28 3.93 -3.70 11.18
N LEU A 29 2.88 -3.54 10.40
CA LEU A 29 1.55 -3.19 10.91
C LEU A 29 0.97 -4.29 11.82
N ILE A 30 1.12 -5.56 11.45
CA ILE A 30 0.65 -6.68 12.25
C ILE A 30 1.41 -6.76 13.57
N ASP A 31 2.74 -6.64 13.52
CA ASP A 31 3.58 -6.72 14.72
C ASP A 31 3.38 -5.53 15.66
N ALA A 32 3.04 -4.36 15.13
CA ALA A 32 2.73 -3.18 15.94
C ALA A 32 1.30 -3.19 16.49
N SER A 33 0.43 -4.04 15.98
CA SER A 33 -0.97 -4.12 16.41
C SER A 33 -1.09 -4.78 17.78
N SER A 34 -2.00 -4.28 18.61
CA SER A 34 -2.39 -4.93 19.86
C SER A 34 -3.32 -6.12 19.65
N LYS A 35 -3.85 -6.28 18.44
CA LYS A 35 -4.78 -7.38 18.13
C LYS A 35 -4.00 -8.69 17.95
N LYS A 36 -4.64 -9.78 18.39
CA LYS A 36 -4.12 -11.14 18.16
C LYS A 36 -4.39 -11.54 16.71
N GLN A 37 -3.60 -12.48 16.20
CA GLN A 37 -3.73 -12.90 14.81
C GLN A 37 -5.13 -13.45 14.48
N TRP A 38 -5.78 -14.12 15.42
CA TRP A 38 -7.14 -14.62 15.18
C TRP A 38 -8.16 -13.48 15.10
N GLU A 39 -7.95 -12.38 15.82
CA GLU A 39 -8.80 -11.19 15.74
C GLU A 39 -8.63 -10.50 14.38
N ILE A 40 -7.39 -10.36 13.94
CA ILE A 40 -7.08 -9.78 12.63
C ILE A 40 -7.70 -10.63 11.51
N ALA A 41 -7.51 -11.96 11.57
CA ALA A 41 -8.08 -12.88 10.60
C ALA A 41 -9.60 -12.76 10.52
N ARG A 42 -10.26 -12.76 11.67
CA ARG A 42 -11.72 -12.60 11.75
C ARG A 42 -12.17 -11.27 11.15
N ASP A 43 -11.52 -10.17 11.51
CA ASP A 43 -11.90 -8.83 11.07
C ASP A 43 -11.71 -8.65 9.56
N VAL A 44 -10.76 -9.35 8.98
CA VAL A 44 -10.52 -9.34 7.53
C VAL A 44 -11.37 -10.36 6.78
N GLY A 45 -12.00 -11.28 7.49
CA GLY A 45 -12.93 -12.27 6.91
C GLY A 45 -12.31 -13.63 6.64
N TYR A 46 -11.29 -14.01 7.40
CA TYR A 46 -10.69 -15.34 7.34
C TYR A 46 -11.04 -16.17 8.57
N GLU A 47 -11.32 -17.45 8.36
CA GLU A 47 -11.68 -18.35 9.46
C GLU A 47 -10.45 -18.82 10.26
N LYS A 48 -9.32 -18.99 9.58
CA LYS A 48 -8.11 -19.58 10.18
C LYS A 48 -7.05 -18.51 10.39
N PRO A 49 -6.53 -18.35 11.63
CA PRO A 49 -5.50 -17.34 11.92
C PRO A 49 -4.15 -17.60 11.27
N ASN A 50 -3.85 -18.84 10.88
CA ASN A 50 -2.57 -19.18 10.24
C ASN A 50 -2.36 -18.46 8.90
N ILE A 51 -3.43 -17.99 8.23
CA ILE A 51 -3.31 -17.22 7.00
C ILE A 51 -2.54 -15.91 7.24
N ILE A 52 -2.69 -15.32 8.42
CA ILE A 52 -1.98 -14.08 8.77
C ILE A 52 -0.47 -14.33 8.78
N THR A 53 -0.03 -15.44 9.36
CA THR A 53 1.38 -15.83 9.34
C THR A 53 1.89 -16.02 7.90
N MET A 54 1.10 -16.66 7.06
CA MET A 54 1.46 -16.87 5.65
C MET A 54 1.62 -15.55 4.89
N PHE A 55 0.75 -14.58 5.17
CA PHE A 55 0.88 -13.24 4.59
C PHE A 55 2.12 -12.51 5.10
N LYS A 56 2.41 -12.60 6.41
CA LYS A 56 3.62 -12.01 7.00
C LYS A 56 4.89 -12.59 6.39
N GLN A 57 4.89 -13.87 6.09
CA GLN A 57 6.05 -14.57 5.53
C GLN A 57 6.15 -14.42 4.01
N GLY A 58 5.17 -13.82 3.35
CA GLY A 58 5.15 -13.70 1.90
C GLY A 58 4.91 -15.02 1.16
N VAL A 59 4.50 -16.06 1.88
CA VAL A 59 4.18 -17.38 1.30
C VAL A 59 2.90 -17.32 0.48
N SER A 60 1.96 -16.51 0.95
CA SER A 60 0.70 -16.25 0.22
C SER A 60 0.58 -14.76 -0.05
N ARG A 61 0.05 -14.43 -1.22
CA ARG A 61 -0.25 -13.06 -1.59
C ARG A 61 -1.59 -12.66 -1.00
N VAL A 62 -1.64 -11.49 -0.38
CA VAL A 62 -2.90 -10.88 0.04
C VAL A 62 -3.70 -10.51 -1.22
N PRO A 63 -4.95 -10.96 -1.36
CA PRO A 63 -5.79 -10.53 -2.48
C PRO A 63 -6.05 -9.01 -2.44
N ALA A 64 -6.13 -8.39 -3.60
CA ALA A 64 -6.39 -6.94 -3.70
C ALA A 64 -7.65 -6.52 -2.91
N GLU A 65 -8.68 -7.35 -2.95
CA GLU A 65 -9.97 -7.10 -2.29
C GLU A 65 -9.88 -7.08 -0.76
N LYS A 66 -8.82 -7.63 -0.19
CA LYS A 66 -8.62 -7.69 1.27
C LYS A 66 -7.70 -6.60 1.79
N VAL A 67 -6.99 -5.90 0.92
CA VAL A 67 -5.97 -4.91 1.32
C VAL A 67 -6.58 -3.78 2.15
N ALA A 68 -7.71 -3.23 1.71
CA ALA A 68 -8.38 -2.16 2.43
C ALA A 68 -8.85 -2.62 3.82
N SER A 69 -9.37 -3.85 3.93
CA SER A 69 -9.79 -4.42 5.22
C SER A 69 -8.61 -4.59 6.17
N PHE A 70 -7.45 -5.03 5.67
CA PHE A 70 -6.23 -5.08 6.48
C PHE A 70 -5.82 -3.70 6.97
N ALA A 71 -5.84 -2.71 6.11
CA ALA A 71 -5.48 -1.34 6.49
C ALA A 71 -6.39 -0.82 7.61
N ILE A 72 -7.70 -0.95 7.45
CA ILE A 72 -8.68 -0.50 8.45
C ILE A 72 -8.49 -1.24 9.77
N THR A 73 -8.34 -2.55 9.72
CA THR A 73 -8.16 -3.39 10.91
C THR A 73 -6.88 -3.05 11.67
N LEU A 74 -5.82 -2.70 10.95
CA LEU A 74 -4.49 -2.43 11.51
C LEU A 74 -4.23 -0.93 11.76
N GLY A 75 -5.21 -0.07 11.50
CA GLY A 75 -5.09 1.37 11.73
C GLY A 75 -4.23 2.10 10.72
N ALA A 76 -4.05 1.55 9.52
CA ALA A 76 -3.33 2.19 8.44
C ALA A 76 -4.30 2.84 7.44
N ASP A 77 -3.78 3.74 6.61
CA ASP A 77 -4.58 4.36 5.56
C ASP A 77 -4.80 3.37 4.42
N PRO A 78 -6.07 3.07 4.04
CA PRO A 78 -6.36 2.11 2.97
C PRO A 78 -5.76 2.50 1.62
N ALA A 79 -5.73 3.79 1.29
CA ALA A 79 -5.19 4.25 0.01
C ALA A 79 -3.68 3.99 -0.06
N ASP A 80 -2.96 4.27 1.02
CA ASP A 80 -1.51 4.04 1.08
C ASP A 80 -1.18 2.56 0.89
N LEU A 81 -1.90 1.69 1.58
CA LEU A 81 -1.64 0.25 1.51
C LEU A 81 -2.05 -0.33 0.15
N LEU A 82 -3.16 0.14 -0.43
CA LEU A 82 -3.59 -0.25 -1.77
C LEU A 82 -2.58 0.16 -2.84
N LEU A 83 -2.12 1.41 -2.81
CA LEU A 83 -1.13 1.89 -3.78
C LEU A 83 0.18 1.09 -3.67
N LEU A 84 0.59 0.78 -2.46
CA LEU A 84 1.78 -0.04 -2.23
C LEU A 84 1.58 -1.46 -2.80
N TRP A 85 0.40 -2.06 -2.58
CA TRP A 85 0.08 -3.37 -3.15
C TRP A 85 0.14 -3.35 -4.68
N PHE A 86 -0.49 -2.37 -5.32
CA PHE A 86 -0.46 -2.24 -6.77
C PHE A 86 0.94 -2.02 -7.31
N SER A 87 1.73 -1.19 -6.64
CA SER A 87 3.11 -0.92 -7.09
C SER A 87 3.99 -2.16 -7.04
N GLU A 88 3.76 -3.07 -6.11
CA GLU A 88 4.55 -4.29 -5.97
C GLU A 88 4.03 -5.45 -6.84
N TYR A 89 2.72 -5.58 -6.99
CA TYR A 89 2.13 -6.75 -7.64
C TYR A 89 1.58 -6.47 -9.04
N ASN A 90 1.18 -5.25 -9.32
CA ASN A 90 0.65 -4.92 -10.64
C ASN A 90 0.95 -3.46 -11.02
N PRO A 91 2.25 -3.12 -11.17
CA PRO A 91 2.66 -1.74 -11.48
C PRO A 91 2.13 -1.25 -12.82
N ALA A 92 1.94 -2.13 -13.80
CA ALA A 92 1.39 -1.77 -15.10
C ALA A 92 -0.05 -1.27 -14.98
N LEU A 93 -0.89 -1.98 -14.22
CA LEU A 93 -2.27 -1.55 -13.98
C LEU A 93 -2.30 -0.24 -13.19
N LEU A 94 -1.44 -0.08 -12.20
CA LEU A 94 -1.33 1.17 -11.45
C LEU A 94 -1.02 2.35 -12.38
N ALA A 95 -0.07 2.18 -13.28
CA ALA A 95 0.29 3.21 -14.26
C ALA A 95 -0.89 3.56 -15.17
N ASP A 96 -1.64 2.57 -15.62
CA ASP A 96 -2.83 2.78 -16.45
C ASP A 96 -3.93 3.52 -15.69
N LEU A 97 -4.17 3.14 -14.43
CA LEU A 97 -5.14 3.83 -13.58
C LEU A 97 -4.76 5.29 -13.36
N GLN A 98 -3.49 5.56 -13.09
CA GLN A 98 -3.00 6.93 -12.91
C GLN A 98 -3.12 7.76 -14.19
N ARG A 99 -2.90 7.13 -15.34
CA ARG A 99 -2.94 7.82 -16.64
C ARG A 99 -4.36 8.07 -17.15
N HIS A 100 -5.25 7.10 -16.98
CA HIS A 100 -6.55 7.08 -17.66
C HIS A 100 -7.75 7.33 -16.74
N VAL A 101 -7.66 7.00 -15.47
CA VAL A 101 -8.76 7.16 -14.52
C VAL A 101 -8.66 8.48 -13.77
N GLY A 102 -7.45 8.98 -13.58
CA GLY A 102 -7.20 10.20 -12.86
C GLY A 102 -6.27 10.02 -11.68
N LEU A 103 -6.24 11.01 -10.84
CA LEU A 103 -5.27 11.10 -9.76
C LEU A 103 -5.56 10.09 -8.64
N LEU A 104 -4.65 9.15 -8.47
CA LEU A 104 -4.65 8.25 -7.32
C LEU A 104 -3.64 8.79 -6.31
N CYS A 105 -4.13 9.20 -5.15
CA CYS A 105 -3.35 9.92 -4.16
C CYS A 105 -3.06 9.04 -2.94
N ASN A 106 -1.84 9.12 -2.42
CA ASN A 106 -1.53 8.65 -1.10
C ASN A 106 -2.13 9.60 -0.02
N SER A 107 -1.98 9.28 1.25
CA SER A 107 -2.57 10.05 2.34
C SER A 107 -2.04 11.49 2.40
N GLU A 108 -0.77 11.65 2.15
CA GLU A 108 -0.09 12.94 2.19
C GLU A 108 -0.56 13.86 1.04
N GLU A 109 -0.55 13.32 -0.17
CA GLU A 109 -1.07 14.02 -1.35
C GLU A 109 -2.54 14.40 -1.20
N ARG A 110 -3.34 13.54 -0.59
CA ARG A 110 -4.75 13.80 -0.32
C ARG A 110 -4.95 14.95 0.65
N GLN A 111 -4.13 15.05 1.69
CA GLN A 111 -4.14 16.18 2.61
C GLN A 111 -3.87 17.50 1.87
N TRP A 112 -2.89 17.50 0.97
CA TRP A 112 -2.59 18.67 0.14
C TRP A 112 -3.78 19.06 -0.73
N ILE A 113 -4.39 18.09 -1.42
CA ILE A 113 -5.54 18.34 -2.29
C ILE A 113 -6.73 18.86 -1.48
N ASN A 114 -7.02 18.26 -0.33
CA ASN A 114 -8.11 18.70 0.54
C ASN A 114 -7.87 20.12 1.07
N GLY A 115 -6.65 20.40 1.50
CA GLY A 115 -6.26 21.74 1.95
C GLY A 115 -6.44 22.79 0.86
N LEU A 116 -6.07 22.45 -0.38
CA LEU A 116 -6.31 23.35 -1.53
C LEU A 116 -7.79 23.58 -1.80
N ARG A 117 -8.60 22.52 -1.72
CA ARG A 117 -10.06 22.63 -1.92
C ARG A 117 -10.72 23.50 -0.85
N GLU A 118 -10.28 23.39 0.40
CA GLU A 118 -10.77 24.23 1.49
C GLU A 118 -10.39 25.70 1.28
N ARG A 119 -9.16 25.94 0.82
CA ARG A 119 -8.68 27.30 0.54
C ARG A 119 -9.37 27.94 -0.65
N PHE A 120 -9.77 27.15 -1.63
CA PHE A 120 -10.41 27.62 -2.86
C PHE A 120 -11.80 26.99 -3.05
N PRO A 121 -12.79 27.36 -2.22
CA PRO A 121 -14.11 26.72 -2.25
C PRO A 121 -14.89 26.98 -3.55
N ARG A 122 -14.50 27.98 -4.33
CA ARG A 122 -15.12 28.29 -5.63
C ARG A 122 -14.44 27.62 -6.81
N GLY A 123 -13.44 26.78 -6.55
CA GLY A 123 -12.64 26.08 -7.53
C GLY A 123 -11.19 26.50 -7.50
N LEU A 124 -10.33 25.56 -7.85
CA LEU A 124 -8.89 25.80 -7.92
C LEU A 124 -8.56 26.72 -9.11
N PRO A 125 -7.54 27.58 -8.99
CA PRO A 125 -7.05 28.33 -10.13
C PRO A 125 -6.52 27.37 -11.20
N SER A 126 -6.56 27.78 -12.45
CA SER A 126 -6.03 26.96 -13.53
C SER A 126 -4.51 26.80 -13.36
N TRP A 127 -3.98 25.69 -13.87
CA TRP A 127 -2.53 25.43 -13.81
C TRP A 127 -1.74 26.57 -14.45
N ASN A 128 -2.25 27.14 -15.53
CA ASN A 128 -1.61 28.26 -16.21
C ASN A 128 -1.53 29.52 -15.32
N GLU A 129 -2.59 29.81 -14.58
CA GLU A 129 -2.59 30.93 -13.63
C GLU A 129 -1.56 30.74 -12.52
N VAL A 130 -1.47 29.53 -11.99
CA VAL A 130 -0.50 29.19 -10.94
C VAL A 130 0.93 29.33 -11.47
N THR A 131 1.22 28.81 -12.66
CA THR A 131 2.57 28.86 -13.24
C THR A 131 2.96 30.28 -13.68
N GLN A 132 2.01 31.07 -14.19
CA GLN A 132 2.26 32.46 -14.51
C GLN A 132 2.56 33.32 -13.28
N ALA A 133 1.84 33.10 -12.18
CA ALA A 133 2.11 33.78 -10.91
C ALA A 133 3.51 33.49 -10.39
N GLN A 134 4.03 32.27 -10.57
CA GLN A 134 5.40 31.92 -10.18
C GLN A 134 6.44 32.57 -11.07
N SER A 135 6.21 32.67 -12.38
CA SER A 135 7.14 33.28 -13.33
C SER A 135 7.18 34.80 -13.23
N SER A 136 6.13 35.44 -12.73
CA SER A 136 6.06 36.89 -12.52
C SER A 136 6.48 37.32 -11.12
N ALA A 137 6.79 36.40 -10.22
CA ALA A 137 7.26 36.73 -8.89
C ALA A 137 8.64 37.43 -8.97
N PRO A 138 8.85 38.54 -8.25
CA PRO A 138 10.14 39.19 -8.23
C PRO A 138 11.21 38.29 -7.62
N ALA A 139 12.35 38.28 -8.22
CA ALA A 139 13.48 37.46 -7.81
C ALA A 139 13.99 37.83 -6.40
#